data_532e91a177774b2ae1063afe9ca63160
#
_entry.id   532e91a177774b2ae1063afe9ca63160
#
_cell.length_a   1.000
_cell.length_b   1.000
_cell.length_c   1.000
_cell.angle_alpha   90.00
_cell.angle_beta   90.00
_cell.angle_gamma   90.00
#
_symmetry.space_group_name_H-M   'P 1'
#
loop_
_entity.id
_entity.type
_entity.pdbx_description
1 polymer ?
#
loop_
_entity_poly.entity_id
_entity_poly.type
_entity_poly.pdbx_seq_one_letter_code
_entity_poly.pdbx_strand_id
1 'polypeptide(L)'
;MRTGVAIDLGTSGFRAQKIDLESGEIKRTVITLRNPLPGANVMDHLDFAIHYGLDKAHGLSVTAVKNILAKLGVNLTELEKFSICGNPIQLSIFQGIPIEDLAYAGERKKQKYQIKEQNRDARI
;
A
#
# COMPACT_ATOMS: atom_id res chain seq x y z
N MET A 1 -7.52 22.12 14.08
CA MET A 1 -7.70 21.49 12.76
C MET A 1 -7.86 19.99 12.93
N ARG A 2 -8.84 19.43 12.27
CA ARG A 2 -9.03 17.98 12.23
C ARG A 2 -8.28 17.43 11.02
N THR A 3 -7.40 16.49 11.24
CA THR A 3 -6.47 16.04 10.22
C THR A 3 -6.85 14.68 9.63
N GLY A 4 -6.92 14.63 8.29
CA GLY A 4 -7.03 13.40 7.52
C GLY A 4 -5.86 13.26 6.57
N VAL A 5 -5.59 12.03 6.15
CA VAL A 5 -4.60 11.70 5.14
C VAL A 5 -5.21 10.75 4.12
N ALA A 6 -4.97 11.02 2.86
CA ALA A 6 -5.31 10.13 1.76
C ALA A 6 -4.03 9.75 1.02
N ILE A 7 -3.83 8.45 0.80
CA ILE A 7 -2.66 7.93 0.09
C ILE A 7 -3.09 7.04 -1.07
N ASP A 8 -2.51 7.27 -2.23
CA ASP A 8 -2.58 6.39 -3.39
C ASP A 8 -1.25 5.62 -3.50
N LEU A 9 -1.34 4.30 -3.36
CA LEU A 9 -0.20 3.39 -3.49
C LEU A 9 -0.03 3.03 -4.97
N GLY A 10 0.50 3.97 -5.74
CA GLY A 10 0.70 3.77 -7.17
C GLY A 10 1.87 2.84 -7.48
N THR A 11 1.80 2.15 -8.62
CA THR A 11 2.87 1.29 -9.11
C THR A 11 4.14 2.09 -9.43
N SER A 12 3.98 3.29 -9.95
CA SER A 12 5.10 4.17 -10.31
C SER A 12 5.63 4.98 -9.13
N GLY A 13 4.83 5.18 -8.10
CA GLY A 13 5.18 5.94 -6.92
C GLY A 13 3.93 6.22 -6.08
N PHE A 14 4.12 6.70 -4.87
CA PHE A 14 3.03 7.01 -3.95
C PHE A 14 2.68 8.49 -4.01
N ARG A 15 1.41 8.79 -3.86
CA ARG A 15 0.92 10.16 -3.74
C ARG A 15 0.07 10.29 -2.48
N ALA A 16 0.33 11.31 -1.69
CA ALA A 16 -0.39 11.51 -0.44
C ALA A 16 -0.76 12.95 -0.22
N GLN A 17 -1.89 13.17 0.45
CA GLN A 17 -2.40 14.48 0.78
C GLN A 17 -2.78 14.55 2.25
N LYS A 18 -2.39 15.66 2.89
CA LYS A 18 -2.89 16.04 4.21
C LYS A 18 -4.09 16.95 4.03
N ILE A 19 -5.18 16.64 4.67
CA ILE A 19 -6.48 17.31 4.45
C ILE A 19 -6.99 17.83 5.79
N ASP A 20 -7.48 19.07 5.78
CA ASP A 20 -8.29 19.60 6.86
C ASP A 20 -9.71 19.06 6.71
N LEU A 21 -10.14 18.21 7.62
CA LEU A 21 -11.45 17.56 7.56
C LEU A 21 -12.62 18.51 7.81
N GLU A 22 -12.37 19.67 8.43
CA GLU A 22 -13.42 20.67 8.66
C GLU A 22 -13.72 21.47 7.41
N SER A 23 -12.68 21.91 6.69
CA SER A 23 -12.83 22.76 5.50
C SER A 23 -12.78 21.96 4.19
N GLY A 24 -12.22 20.74 4.21
CA GLY A 24 -11.93 19.97 2.99
C GLY A 24 -10.68 20.45 2.26
N GLU A 25 -9.96 21.41 2.81
CA GLU A 25 -8.77 21.98 2.16
C GLU A 25 -7.59 21.01 2.20
N ILE A 26 -6.91 20.85 1.06
CA ILE A 26 -5.65 20.10 0.98
C ILE A 26 -4.53 21.00 1.50
N LYS A 27 -3.93 20.60 2.61
CA LYS A 27 -2.87 21.36 3.28
C LYS A 27 -1.49 21.10 2.73
N ARG A 28 -1.22 19.88 2.28
CA ARG A 28 0.06 19.47 1.74
C ARG A 28 -0.11 18.25 0.85
N THR A 29 0.70 18.17 -0.20
CA THR A 29 0.79 17.01 -1.08
C THR A 29 2.24 16.53 -1.12
N VAL A 30 2.44 15.23 -1.00
CA VAL A 30 3.75 14.58 -1.15
C VAL A 30 3.63 13.54 -2.24
N ILE A 31 4.55 13.55 -3.18
CA ILE A 31 4.63 12.57 -4.27
C ILE A 31 6.02 11.95 -4.20
N THR A 32 6.10 10.63 -4.18
CA THR A 32 7.36 9.91 -4.34
C THR A 32 7.60 9.64 -5.81
N LEU A 33 8.85 9.72 -6.24
CA LEU A 33 9.22 9.53 -7.65
C LEU A 33 9.21 8.06 -8.06
N ARG A 34 9.24 7.14 -7.11
CA ARG A 34 9.27 5.69 -7.35
C ARG A 34 8.48 4.95 -6.28
N ASN A 35 7.96 3.78 -6.65
CA ASN A 35 7.46 2.82 -5.69
C ASN A 35 8.65 2.30 -4.83
N PRO A 36 8.46 2.01 -3.53
CA PRO A 36 9.54 1.49 -2.69
C PRO A 36 10.05 0.11 -3.07
N LEU A 37 9.26 -0.65 -3.85
CA LEU A 37 9.65 -1.98 -4.31
C LEU A 37 10.46 -1.89 -5.60
N PRO A 38 11.43 -2.81 -5.80
CA PRO A 38 12.18 -2.89 -7.06
C PRO A 38 11.26 -3.21 -8.24
N GLY A 39 11.59 -2.63 -9.39
CA GLY A 39 10.88 -2.90 -10.63
C GLY A 39 10.02 -1.75 -11.12
N ALA A 40 9.53 -1.86 -12.36
CA ALA A 40 8.83 -0.79 -13.04
C ALA A 40 7.32 -0.98 -13.14
N ASN A 41 6.81 -2.17 -12.81
CA ASN A 41 5.38 -2.49 -12.95
C ASN A 41 4.90 -3.41 -11.81
N VAL A 42 3.59 -3.63 -11.79
CA VAL A 42 2.96 -4.41 -10.72
C VAL A 42 3.43 -5.87 -10.69
N MET A 43 3.77 -6.45 -11.83
CA MET A 43 4.26 -7.83 -11.91
C MET A 43 5.66 -7.95 -11.29
N ASP A 44 6.51 -6.95 -11.46
CA ASP A 44 7.81 -6.90 -10.80
C ASP A 44 7.66 -6.84 -9.27
N HIS A 45 6.70 -6.07 -8.79
CA HIS A 45 6.43 -5.96 -7.36
C HIS A 45 5.88 -7.27 -6.78
N LEU A 46 5.00 -7.93 -7.52
CA LEU A 46 4.48 -9.25 -7.17
C LEU A 46 5.62 -10.28 -7.09
N ASP A 47 6.47 -10.33 -8.10
CA ASP A 47 7.62 -11.23 -8.15
C ASP A 47 8.59 -10.97 -6.99
N PHE A 48 8.85 -9.72 -6.68
CA PHE A 48 9.70 -9.35 -5.54
C PHE A 48 9.13 -9.92 -4.22
N ALA A 49 7.84 -9.72 -3.99
CA ALA A 49 7.20 -10.19 -2.76
C ALA A 49 7.18 -11.72 -2.67
N ILE A 50 7.03 -12.42 -3.80
CA ILE A 50 7.06 -13.89 -3.82
C ILE A 50 8.47 -14.43 -3.61
N HIS A 51 9.47 -13.90 -4.33
CA HIS A 51 10.83 -14.44 -4.32
C HIS A 51 11.66 -14.01 -3.12
N TYR A 52 11.46 -12.77 -2.64
CA TYR A 52 12.24 -12.21 -1.53
C TYR A 52 11.49 -12.17 -0.20
N GLY A 53 10.20 -12.51 -0.22
CA GLY A 53 9.37 -12.59 0.95
C GLY A 53 8.41 -11.43 1.12
N LEU A 54 7.18 -11.77 1.53
CA LEU A 54 6.13 -10.80 1.79
C LEU A 54 6.53 -9.84 2.92
N ASP A 55 7.17 -10.34 3.97
CA ASP A 55 7.59 -9.52 5.12
C ASP A 55 8.54 -8.41 4.69
N LYS A 56 9.47 -8.72 3.77
CA LYS A 56 10.40 -7.73 3.25
C LYS A 56 9.70 -6.66 2.40
N ALA A 57 8.81 -7.09 1.51
CA ALA A 57 8.01 -6.18 0.69
C ALA A 57 7.10 -5.30 1.56
N HIS A 58 6.43 -5.89 2.53
CA HIS A 58 5.59 -5.20 3.51
C HIS A 58 6.39 -4.14 4.27
N GLY A 59 7.58 -4.50 4.78
CA GLY A 59 8.44 -3.58 5.50
C GLY A 59 8.85 -2.37 4.67
N LEU A 60 9.19 -2.57 3.40
CA LEU A 60 9.52 -1.47 2.48
C LEU A 60 8.32 -0.55 2.25
N SER A 61 7.14 -1.11 2.04
CA SER A 61 5.91 -0.34 1.83
C SER A 61 5.53 0.48 3.06
N VAL A 62 5.54 -0.13 4.24
CA VAL A 62 5.22 0.55 5.50
C VAL A 62 6.23 1.66 5.80
N THR A 63 7.51 1.40 5.60
CA THR A 63 8.55 2.41 5.81
C THR A 63 8.35 3.61 4.87
N ALA A 64 8.01 3.37 3.62
CA ALA A 64 7.72 4.44 2.67
C ALA A 64 6.53 5.29 3.11
N VAL A 65 5.46 4.66 3.58
CA VAL A 65 4.28 5.37 4.10
C VAL A 65 4.63 6.17 5.35
N LYS A 66 5.40 5.62 6.27
CA LYS A 66 5.86 6.36 7.47
C LYS A 66 6.68 7.60 7.08
N ASN A 67 7.56 7.48 6.10
CA ASN A 67 8.35 8.61 5.60
C ASN A 67 7.46 9.68 4.95
N ILE A 68 6.44 9.27 4.23
CA ILE A 68 5.45 10.18 3.64
C ILE A 68 4.68 10.94 4.73
N LEU A 69 4.21 10.25 5.76
CA LEU A 69 3.52 10.89 6.89
C LEU A 69 4.40 11.93 7.58
N ALA A 70 5.69 11.62 7.76
CA ALA A 70 6.64 12.58 8.30
C ALA A 70 6.78 13.82 7.42
N LYS A 71 6.87 13.64 6.10
CA LYS A 71 6.96 14.75 5.14
C LYS A 71 5.67 15.57 5.07
N LEU A 72 4.52 14.95 5.31
CA LEU A 72 3.25 15.64 5.41
C LEU A 72 3.12 16.42 6.72
N GLY A 73 4.02 16.22 7.67
CA GLY A 73 3.94 16.83 8.98
C GLY A 73 2.79 16.28 9.80
N VAL A 74 2.47 15.00 9.63
CA VAL A 74 1.36 14.36 10.34
C VAL A 74 1.90 13.47 11.46
N ASN A 75 1.38 13.69 12.65
CA ASN A 75 1.60 12.84 13.80
C ASN A 75 0.44 11.84 13.89
N LEU A 76 0.76 10.55 14.09
CA LEU A 76 -0.28 9.51 14.16
C LEU A 76 -1.30 9.76 15.27
N THR A 77 -0.90 10.43 16.35
CA THR A 77 -1.81 10.78 17.46
C THR A 77 -2.85 11.84 17.07
N GLU A 78 -2.58 12.64 16.03
CA GLU A 78 -3.46 13.70 15.55
C GLU A 78 -4.33 13.26 14.37
N LEU A 79 -4.05 12.10 13.79
CA LEU A 79 -4.69 11.60 12.59
C LEU A 79 -6.07 11.03 12.93
N GLU A 80 -7.13 11.66 12.44
CA GLU A 80 -8.51 11.18 12.65
C GLU A 80 -8.99 10.23 11.58
N LYS A 81 -8.58 10.47 10.30
CA LYS A 81 -8.95 9.62 9.18
C LYS A 81 -7.74 9.33 8.32
N PHE A 82 -7.62 8.07 7.95
CA PHE A 82 -6.56 7.58 7.09
C PHE A 82 -7.18 6.74 5.99
N SER A 83 -7.04 7.19 4.75
CA SER A 83 -7.61 6.52 3.59
C SER A 83 -6.51 6.12 2.63
N ILE A 84 -6.55 4.86 2.18
CA ILE A 84 -5.57 4.31 1.25
C ILE A 84 -6.28 3.69 0.07
N CYS A 85 -5.78 3.93 -1.13
CA CYS A 85 -6.20 3.25 -2.34
C CYS A 85 -4.99 2.71 -3.12
N GLY A 86 -5.24 1.79 -4.01
CA GLY A 86 -4.23 1.15 -4.84
C GLY A 86 -4.79 -0.11 -5.49
N ASN A 87 -3.99 -0.76 -6.33
CA ASN A 87 -4.39 -2.06 -6.87
C ASN A 87 -4.31 -3.14 -5.77
N PRO A 88 -4.94 -4.33 -5.99
CA PRO A 88 -4.97 -5.37 -4.96
C PRO A 88 -3.59 -5.84 -4.49
N ILE A 89 -2.59 -5.84 -5.37
CA ILE A 89 -1.23 -6.26 -5.02
C ILE A 89 -0.58 -5.24 -4.09
N GLN A 90 -0.62 -3.96 -4.42
CA GLN A 90 -0.05 -2.90 -3.59
C GLN A 90 -0.73 -2.84 -2.22
N LEU A 91 -2.06 -2.92 -2.19
CA LEU A 91 -2.82 -2.92 -0.94
C LEU A 91 -2.53 -4.15 -0.09
N SER A 92 -2.39 -5.33 -0.71
CA SER A 92 -2.06 -6.56 0.02
C SER A 92 -0.67 -6.50 0.63
N ILE A 93 0.31 -6.03 -0.12
CA ILE A 93 1.69 -5.87 0.37
C ILE A 93 1.73 -4.89 1.54
N PHE A 94 1.05 -3.76 1.43
CA PHE A 94 0.99 -2.78 2.50
C PHE A 94 0.37 -3.34 3.78
N GLN A 95 -0.63 -4.21 3.65
CA GLN A 95 -1.30 -4.83 4.79
C GLN A 95 -0.64 -6.12 5.26
N GLY A 96 0.35 -6.63 4.54
CA GLY A 96 0.99 -7.90 4.85
C GLY A 96 0.11 -9.12 4.58
N ILE A 97 -0.79 -9.01 3.60
CA ILE A 97 -1.68 -10.12 3.20
C ILE A 97 -0.97 -10.95 2.12
N PRO A 98 -0.92 -12.29 2.25
CA PRO A 98 -0.32 -13.16 1.22
C PRO A 98 -0.94 -12.94 -0.16
N ILE A 99 -0.11 -13.06 -1.19
CA ILE A 99 -0.45 -12.69 -2.58
C ILE A 99 -0.39 -13.86 -3.57
N GLU A 100 -0.09 -15.07 -3.11
CA GLU A 100 0.06 -16.23 -3.97
C GLU A 100 -1.23 -16.53 -4.76
N ASP A 101 -2.39 -16.29 -4.16
CA ASP A 101 -3.68 -16.45 -4.82
C ASP A 101 -3.90 -15.45 -5.96
N LEU A 102 -3.26 -14.29 -5.90
CA LEU A 102 -3.27 -13.31 -7.00
C LEU A 102 -2.25 -13.66 -8.08
N ALA A 103 -1.09 -14.19 -7.67
CA ALA A 103 -0.01 -14.58 -8.58
C ALA A 103 -0.38 -15.79 -9.43
N TYR A 104 -1.07 -16.75 -8.84
CA TYR A 104 -1.48 -18.00 -9.48
C TYR A 104 -2.99 -17.98 -9.72
N ALA A 105 -3.43 -17.07 -10.58
CA ALA A 105 -4.85 -16.94 -10.94
C ALA A 105 -5.34 -18.19 -11.67
N GLY A 106 -6.48 -18.72 -11.23
CA GLY A 106 -7.12 -19.90 -11.80
C GLY A 106 -7.21 -21.06 -10.81
N GLU A 107 -8.39 -21.69 -10.77
CA GLU A 107 -8.70 -22.77 -9.83
C GLU A 107 -7.73 -23.94 -9.91
N ARG A 108 -7.34 -24.33 -11.13
CA ARG A 108 -6.41 -25.45 -11.32
C ARG A 108 -5.05 -25.19 -10.67
N LYS A 109 -4.50 -23.98 -10.83
CA LYS A 109 -3.20 -23.63 -10.24
C LYS A 109 -3.30 -23.54 -8.73
N LYS A 110 -4.39 -22.97 -8.21
CA LYS A 110 -4.62 -22.88 -6.77
C LYS A 110 -4.70 -24.27 -6.13
N GLN A 111 -5.43 -25.19 -6.76
CA GLN A 111 -5.54 -26.58 -6.28
C GLN A 111 -4.20 -27.32 -6.38
N LYS A 112 -3.50 -27.19 -7.51
CA LYS A 112 -2.22 -27.87 -7.74
C LYS A 112 -1.16 -27.46 -6.72
N TYR A 113 -1.07 -26.19 -6.36
CA TYR A 113 -0.07 -25.66 -5.43
C TYR A 113 -0.62 -25.47 -4.02
N GLN A 114 -1.84 -25.90 -3.76
CA GLN A 114 -2.50 -25.78 -2.44
C GLN A 114 -2.56 -24.31 -1.96
N ILE A 115 -2.84 -23.40 -2.86
CA ILE A 115 -2.88 -21.97 -2.57
C ILE A 115 -4.25 -21.60 -2.02
N LYS A 116 -4.26 -20.99 -0.84
CA LYS A 116 -5.46 -20.52 -0.18
C LYS A 116 -5.79 -19.10 -0.61
N GLU A 117 -7.06 -18.86 -0.97
CA GLU A 117 -7.53 -17.50 -1.20
C GLU A 117 -7.56 -16.70 0.08
N GLN A 118 -7.19 -15.42 -0.03
CA GLN A 118 -7.12 -14.50 1.09
C GLN A 118 -8.32 -13.55 1.11
N ASN A 119 -8.79 -13.23 2.29
CA ASN A 119 -9.74 -12.16 2.49
C ASN A 119 -9.00 -10.82 2.45
N ARG A 120 -9.40 -9.96 1.50
CA ARG A 120 -8.78 -8.65 1.27
C ARG A 120 -9.70 -7.49 1.62
N ASP A 121 -10.71 -7.74 2.42
CA ASP A 121 -11.55 -6.65 2.91
C ASP A 121 -10.68 -5.66 3.70
N ALA A 122 -10.78 -4.40 3.34
CA ALA A 122 -10.01 -3.36 3.98
C ALA A 122 -10.43 -3.26 5.45
N ARG A 123 -9.48 -3.57 6.32
CA ARG A 123 -9.61 -3.35 7.75
C ARG A 123 -8.62 -2.26 8.14
N ILE A 124 -9.17 -1.13 8.41
CA ILE A 124 -8.39 0.01 8.91
C ILE A 124 -8.46 0.01 10.42
#